data_9925d1be248938de897b0e9f10cb7436
#
_entry.id   9925d1be248938de897b0e9f10cb7436
#
_cell.length_a   1.000
_cell.length_b   1.000
_cell.length_c   1.000
_cell.angle_alpha   90.00
_cell.angle_beta   90.00
_cell.angle_gamma   90.00
#
_symmetry.space_group_name_H-M   'P 1'
#
loop_
_entity.id
_entity.type
_entity.pdbx_description
1 polymer ?
#
loop_
_entity_poly.entity_id
_entity_poly.type
_entity_poly.pdbx_seq_one_letter_code
_entity_poly.pdbx_strand_id
1 'polypeptide(L)'
;MPDTPVTNHTLETPSLPLSLAGQLVQSASAKLGGLVSRAYESLGEVTVEAPGATLIELGLALRDTPGLEFDTLIDLCGLDYMGFKDGRYEGPRFAVVIHLLSVVRNQRIRLKVFCTDDDLPQVPSLVSVWPAAGWYEREAFDLYGIVFAGHNDLRRILTDYGFVGHPFRKDFPTSGYVEMR
;
A
#
# COMPACT_ATOMS: atom_id res chain seq x y z
N MET A 1 61.88 30.28 -7.49
CA MET A 1 60.75 29.69 -8.23
C MET A 1 59.64 29.53 -7.22
N PRO A 2 58.52 30.28 -7.25
CA PRO A 2 57.45 30.13 -6.30
C PRO A 2 56.48 28.99 -6.76
N ASP A 3 56.17 28.09 -5.83
CA ASP A 3 55.21 27.01 -5.98
C ASP A 3 53.80 27.58 -6.18
N THR A 4 53.16 27.22 -7.29
CA THR A 4 51.75 27.49 -7.58
C THR A 4 50.91 26.41 -6.90
N PRO A 5 49.87 26.76 -6.10
CA PRO A 5 49.00 25.78 -5.51
C PRO A 5 48.07 25.14 -6.58
N VAL A 6 48.09 23.83 -6.65
CA VAL A 6 47.16 23.04 -7.48
C VAL A 6 45.76 23.10 -6.85
N THR A 7 44.87 23.87 -7.43
CA THR A 7 43.46 23.89 -7.09
C THR A 7 42.81 22.62 -7.60
N ASN A 8 42.46 21.71 -6.68
CA ASN A 8 41.61 20.54 -6.98
C ASN A 8 40.19 21.04 -7.28
N HIS A 9 39.87 21.18 -8.54
CA HIS A 9 38.47 21.29 -8.99
C HIS A 9 37.82 19.92 -8.86
N THR A 10 37.10 19.72 -7.77
CA THR A 10 36.11 18.61 -7.67
C THR A 10 35.03 18.90 -8.70
N LEU A 11 35.02 18.12 -9.77
CA LEU A 11 33.93 18.15 -10.75
C LEU A 11 32.68 17.62 -10.07
N GLU A 12 31.80 18.53 -9.63
CA GLU A 12 30.44 18.17 -9.24
C GLU A 12 29.76 17.61 -10.49
N THR A 13 29.50 16.31 -10.50
CA THR A 13 28.72 15.65 -11.53
C THR A 13 27.29 16.22 -11.43
N PRO A 14 26.74 16.87 -12.48
CA PRO A 14 25.39 17.39 -12.42
C PRO A 14 24.43 16.22 -12.18
N SER A 15 23.69 16.26 -11.07
CA SER A 15 22.65 15.29 -10.77
C SER A 15 21.57 15.42 -11.85
N LEU A 16 21.28 14.32 -12.55
CA LEU A 16 20.18 14.28 -13.51
C LEU A 16 18.86 14.68 -12.81
N PRO A 17 18.00 15.44 -13.49
CA PRO A 17 16.72 15.81 -12.91
C PRO A 17 15.92 14.55 -12.55
N LEU A 18 15.32 14.55 -11.36
CA LEU A 18 14.48 13.45 -10.88
C LEU A 18 13.32 13.20 -11.86
N SER A 19 12.98 11.93 -12.06
CA SER A 19 11.75 11.54 -12.74
C SER A 19 10.52 12.14 -12.03
N LEU A 20 9.37 12.22 -12.71
CA LEU A 20 8.12 12.67 -12.07
C LEU A 20 7.78 11.80 -10.85
N ALA A 21 8.03 10.50 -10.92
CA ALA A 21 7.86 9.59 -9.81
C ALA A 21 8.85 9.88 -8.66
N GLY A 22 10.12 10.16 -8.97
CA GLY A 22 11.12 10.58 -7.97
C GLY A 22 10.76 11.88 -7.26
N GLN A 23 10.20 12.85 -7.98
CA GLN A 23 9.69 14.10 -7.39
C GLN A 23 8.50 13.84 -6.47
N LEU A 24 7.61 12.91 -6.84
CA LEU A 24 6.48 12.52 -6.01
C LEU A 24 6.96 11.81 -4.73
N VAL A 25 7.96 10.92 -4.80
CA VAL A 25 8.58 10.30 -3.61
C VAL A 25 9.12 11.34 -2.65
N GLN A 26 9.86 12.33 -3.15
CA GLN A 26 10.38 13.42 -2.32
C GLN A 26 9.26 14.26 -1.68
N SER A 27 8.26 14.64 -2.49
CA SER A 27 7.10 15.40 -2.01
C SER A 27 6.31 14.63 -0.95
N ALA A 28 6.06 13.37 -1.18
CA ALA A 28 5.37 12.51 -0.21
C ALA A 28 6.17 12.38 1.09
N SER A 29 7.47 12.07 1.01
CA SER A 29 8.34 11.96 2.19
C SER A 29 8.40 13.26 2.99
N ALA A 30 8.51 14.41 2.33
CA ALA A 30 8.57 15.71 2.99
C ALA A 30 7.26 16.12 3.68
N LYS A 31 6.12 15.80 3.07
CA LYS A 31 4.79 16.24 3.55
C LYS A 31 4.17 15.28 4.53
N LEU A 32 4.44 13.98 4.41
CA LEU A 32 3.82 12.93 5.22
C LEU A 32 4.65 12.56 6.47
N GLY A 33 5.94 12.93 6.50
CA GLY A 33 6.79 12.82 7.69
C GLY A 33 6.75 11.45 8.35
N GLY A 34 6.50 11.42 9.66
CA GLY A 34 6.46 10.21 10.49
C GLY A 34 5.28 9.27 10.24
N LEU A 35 4.32 9.61 9.35
CA LEU A 35 3.21 8.74 8.98
C LEU A 35 3.64 7.60 8.04
N VAL A 36 4.82 7.73 7.43
CA VAL A 36 5.34 6.84 6.40
C VAL A 36 6.57 6.11 6.91
N SER A 37 6.58 4.79 6.81
CA SER A 37 7.76 3.98 7.13
C SER A 37 8.78 4.01 6.01
N ARG A 38 8.33 4.02 4.76
CA ARG A 38 9.16 4.00 3.57
C ARG A 38 8.42 4.55 2.36
N ALA A 39 9.12 5.31 1.51
CA ALA A 39 8.62 5.70 0.18
C ALA A 39 9.69 5.40 -0.86
N TYR A 40 9.31 4.82 -1.99
CA TYR A 40 10.23 4.45 -3.05
C TYR A 40 9.55 4.40 -4.42
N GLU A 41 10.38 4.51 -5.45
CA GLU A 41 9.98 4.30 -6.85
C GLU A 41 10.46 2.92 -7.31
N SER A 42 9.60 2.23 -8.02
CA SER A 42 9.96 0.99 -8.72
C SER A 42 9.19 0.89 -10.02
N LEU A 43 9.89 0.73 -11.14
CA LEU A 43 9.30 0.60 -12.48
C LEU A 43 8.37 1.79 -12.85
N GLY A 44 8.72 3.00 -12.42
CA GLY A 44 7.93 4.20 -12.66
C GLY A 44 6.72 4.40 -11.75
N GLU A 45 6.49 3.49 -10.80
CA GLU A 45 5.42 3.57 -9.82
C GLU A 45 5.93 3.95 -8.44
N VAL A 46 5.24 4.87 -7.77
CA VAL A 46 5.56 5.29 -6.41
C VAL A 46 4.79 4.44 -5.41
N THR A 47 5.53 3.85 -4.48
CA THR A 47 4.95 3.09 -3.36
C THR A 47 5.32 3.75 -2.04
N VAL A 48 4.33 3.90 -1.17
CA VAL A 48 4.46 4.36 0.21
C VAL A 48 4.05 3.20 1.13
N GLU A 49 4.92 2.83 2.04
CA GLU A 49 4.63 1.83 3.08
C GLU A 49 4.39 2.55 4.41
N ALA A 50 3.35 2.15 5.11
CA ALA A 50 2.96 2.78 6.38
C ALA A 50 2.51 1.74 7.42
N PRO A 51 2.65 2.07 8.73
CA PRO A 51 2.06 1.28 9.79
C PRO A 51 0.53 1.37 9.75
N GLY A 52 -0.17 0.29 10.12
CA GLY A 52 -1.62 0.32 10.25
C GLY A 52 -2.13 1.38 11.21
N ALA A 53 -1.39 1.65 12.29
CA ALA A 53 -1.77 2.65 13.30
C ALA A 53 -1.92 4.09 12.75
N THR A 54 -1.18 4.44 11.71
CA THR A 54 -1.21 5.78 11.09
C THR A 54 -2.03 5.83 9.80
N LEU A 55 -2.66 4.72 9.40
CA LEU A 55 -3.29 4.58 8.07
C LEU A 55 -4.40 5.62 7.81
N ILE A 56 -5.27 5.89 8.78
CA ILE A 56 -6.36 6.87 8.61
C ILE A 56 -5.79 8.27 8.49
N GLU A 57 -4.86 8.65 9.37
CA GLU A 57 -4.21 9.97 9.33
C GLU A 57 -3.42 10.17 8.03
N LEU A 58 -2.70 9.16 7.59
CA LEU A 58 -2.00 9.15 6.31
C LEU A 58 -2.98 9.30 5.14
N GLY A 59 -4.11 8.59 5.16
CA GLY A 59 -5.14 8.71 4.14
C GLY A 59 -5.70 10.13 4.04
N LEU A 60 -6.03 10.76 5.17
CA LEU A 60 -6.46 12.15 5.22
C LEU A 60 -5.37 13.10 4.70
N ALA A 61 -4.12 12.90 5.10
CA ALA A 61 -3.00 13.71 4.63
C ALA A 61 -2.77 13.56 3.11
N LEU A 62 -2.88 12.36 2.56
CA LEU A 62 -2.77 12.11 1.12
C LEU A 62 -3.90 12.79 0.34
N ARG A 63 -5.13 12.77 0.86
CA ARG A 63 -6.30 13.35 0.21
C ARG A 63 -6.31 14.88 0.27
N ASP A 64 -6.01 15.45 1.45
CA ASP A 64 -6.32 16.85 1.75
C ASP A 64 -5.09 17.78 1.65
N THR A 65 -3.85 17.25 1.62
CA THR A 65 -2.65 18.09 1.57
C THR A 65 -2.46 18.73 0.20
N PRO A 66 -2.33 20.08 0.11
CA PRO A 66 -2.01 20.75 -1.14
C PRO A 66 -0.71 20.21 -1.75
N GLY A 67 -0.78 19.81 -3.01
CA GLY A 67 0.32 19.22 -3.74
C GLY A 67 0.41 17.69 -3.64
N LEU A 68 -0.54 17.05 -2.97
CA LEU A 68 -0.80 15.60 -3.03
C LEU A 68 -2.19 15.34 -3.65
N GLU A 69 -3.26 15.71 -2.97
CA GLU A 69 -4.64 15.74 -3.47
C GLU A 69 -5.09 14.40 -4.11
N PHE A 70 -4.76 13.28 -3.43
CA PHE A 70 -5.19 11.95 -3.86
C PHE A 70 -6.64 11.70 -3.44
N ASP A 71 -7.56 12.31 -4.15
CA ASP A 71 -8.98 12.33 -3.86
C ASP A 71 -9.72 11.06 -4.30
N THR A 72 -9.12 10.27 -5.17
CA THR A 72 -9.77 9.13 -5.79
C THR A 72 -9.09 7.82 -5.40
N LEU A 73 -9.83 6.93 -4.72
CA LEU A 73 -9.42 5.54 -4.51
C LEU A 73 -9.79 4.75 -5.77
N ILE A 74 -8.77 4.20 -6.46
CA ILE A 74 -8.94 3.41 -7.68
C ILE A 74 -9.25 1.96 -7.33
N ASP A 75 -8.47 1.40 -6.38
CA ASP A 75 -8.52 0.00 -6.04
C ASP A 75 -7.95 -0.24 -4.63
N LEU A 76 -8.43 -1.30 -3.96
CA LEU A 76 -7.87 -1.82 -2.72
C LEU A 76 -7.94 -3.34 -2.78
N CYS A 77 -6.81 -4.02 -2.59
CA CYS A 77 -6.76 -5.47 -2.57
C CYS A 77 -5.89 -6.01 -1.42
N GLY A 78 -6.21 -7.23 -0.99
CA GLY A 78 -5.38 -8.01 -0.08
C GLY A 78 -4.22 -8.68 -0.81
N LEU A 79 -3.15 -8.97 -0.07
CA LEU A 79 -2.03 -9.79 -0.53
C LEU A 79 -1.71 -10.85 0.52
N ASP A 80 -1.41 -12.07 0.08
CA ASP A 80 -0.85 -13.14 0.90
C ASP A 80 0.58 -13.45 0.40
N TYR A 81 1.57 -13.21 1.27
CA TYR A 81 2.99 -13.44 0.99
C TYR A 81 3.46 -14.86 1.31
N MET A 82 2.57 -15.78 1.70
CA MET A 82 2.93 -17.16 1.93
C MET A 82 3.61 -17.75 0.69
N GLY A 83 4.80 -18.32 0.86
CA GLY A 83 5.62 -18.88 -0.22
C GLY A 83 6.27 -17.84 -1.14
N PHE A 84 6.14 -16.54 -0.89
CA PHE A 84 6.81 -15.50 -1.68
C PHE A 84 8.34 -15.64 -1.61
N LYS A 85 9.03 -15.39 -2.73
CA LYS A 85 10.49 -15.60 -2.88
C LYS A 85 10.94 -17.02 -2.50
N ASP A 86 10.19 -18.03 -2.89
CA ASP A 86 10.48 -19.42 -2.57
C ASP A 86 10.57 -19.68 -1.05
N GLY A 87 9.73 -19.01 -0.26
CA GLY A 87 9.69 -19.11 1.20
C GLY A 87 10.81 -18.35 1.94
N ARG A 88 11.60 -17.53 1.24
CA ARG A 88 12.66 -16.71 1.85
C ARG A 88 12.18 -15.33 2.34
N TYR A 89 10.88 -15.06 2.27
CA TYR A 89 10.32 -13.82 2.78
C TYR A 89 10.07 -13.94 4.29
N GLU A 90 10.66 -13.05 5.08
CA GLU A 90 10.59 -13.02 6.55
C GLU A 90 9.69 -11.87 7.10
N GLY A 91 8.86 -11.28 6.27
CA GLY A 91 7.92 -10.22 6.68
C GLY A 91 6.54 -10.73 7.06
N PRO A 92 5.60 -9.84 7.44
CA PRO A 92 4.21 -10.18 7.71
C PRO A 92 3.55 -10.88 6.52
N ARG A 93 2.75 -11.90 6.80
CA ARG A 93 2.10 -12.70 5.75
C ARG A 93 1.10 -11.88 4.94
N PHE A 94 0.27 -11.06 5.60
CA PHE A 94 -0.77 -10.32 4.92
C PHE A 94 -0.46 -8.83 4.80
N ALA A 95 -0.86 -8.26 3.68
CA ALA A 95 -0.83 -6.82 3.44
C ALA A 95 -2.07 -6.37 2.67
N VAL A 96 -2.38 -5.09 2.80
CA VAL A 96 -3.37 -4.39 1.97
C VAL A 96 -2.64 -3.41 1.08
N VAL A 97 -2.97 -3.41 -0.20
CA VAL A 97 -2.46 -2.47 -1.20
C VAL A 97 -3.60 -1.62 -1.70
N ILE A 98 -3.40 -0.30 -1.65
CA ILE A 98 -4.38 0.70 -2.06
C ILE A 98 -3.77 1.52 -3.19
N HIS A 99 -4.49 1.67 -4.30
CA HIS A 99 -4.11 2.53 -5.41
C HIS A 99 -4.95 3.81 -5.39
N LEU A 100 -4.26 4.94 -5.34
CA LEU A 100 -4.86 6.26 -5.26
C LEU A 100 -4.49 7.08 -6.50
N LEU A 101 -5.41 7.94 -6.92
CA LEU A 101 -5.26 8.87 -8.02
C LEU A 101 -5.53 10.29 -7.54
N SER A 102 -4.64 11.19 -7.88
CA SER A 102 -4.92 12.62 -7.93
C SER A 102 -5.30 13.00 -9.35
N VAL A 103 -6.58 13.29 -9.56
CA VAL A 103 -7.10 13.66 -10.90
C VAL A 103 -6.49 14.99 -11.34
N VAL A 104 -6.44 15.97 -10.45
CA VAL A 104 -5.91 17.30 -10.73
C VAL A 104 -4.44 17.28 -11.16
N ARG A 105 -3.66 16.37 -10.56
CA ARG A 105 -2.22 16.25 -10.83
C ARG A 105 -1.88 15.18 -11.86
N ASN A 106 -2.85 14.36 -12.26
CA ASN A 106 -2.63 13.17 -13.07
C ASN A 106 -1.49 12.28 -12.52
N GLN A 107 -1.50 12.07 -11.20
CA GLN A 107 -0.50 11.29 -10.48
C GLN A 107 -1.16 10.12 -9.76
N ARG A 108 -0.44 8.99 -9.72
CA ARG A 108 -0.86 7.79 -8.99
C ARG A 108 0.15 7.48 -7.90
N ILE A 109 -0.36 6.95 -6.80
CA ILE A 109 0.46 6.44 -5.71
C ILE A 109 -0.11 5.10 -5.21
N ARG A 110 0.78 4.19 -4.88
CA ARG A 110 0.43 2.93 -4.20
C ARG A 110 0.72 3.09 -2.72
N LEU A 111 -0.28 2.88 -1.89
CA LEU A 111 -0.11 2.77 -0.45
C LEU A 111 -0.14 1.29 -0.07
N LYS A 112 0.82 0.85 0.75
CA LYS A 112 0.95 -0.53 1.19
C LYS A 112 1.03 -0.58 2.70
N VAL A 113 0.18 -1.40 3.31
CA VAL A 113 0.09 -1.56 4.75
C VAL A 113 0.15 -3.04 5.08
N PHE A 114 1.05 -3.41 5.98
CA PHE A 114 1.15 -4.79 6.46
C PHE A 114 0.26 -5.00 7.67
N CYS A 115 -0.41 -6.16 7.71
CA CYS A 115 -1.08 -6.64 8.90
C CYS A 115 -0.05 -7.11 9.92
N THR A 116 -0.30 -6.84 11.21
CA THR A 116 0.67 -7.17 12.29
C THR A 116 0.47 -8.58 12.85
N ASP A 117 -0.66 -9.22 12.55
CA ASP A 117 -1.04 -10.53 13.04
C ASP A 117 -1.41 -11.43 11.83
N ASP A 118 -0.81 -12.59 11.74
CA ASP A 118 -1.04 -13.53 10.64
C ASP A 118 -2.26 -14.45 10.90
N ASP A 119 -2.65 -14.65 12.17
CA ASP A 119 -3.81 -15.43 12.54
C ASP A 119 -5.10 -14.62 12.42
N LEU A 120 -5.05 -13.35 12.85
CA LEU A 120 -6.14 -12.38 12.73
C LEU A 120 -5.65 -11.11 12.02
N PRO A 121 -5.44 -11.16 10.69
CA PRO A 121 -4.94 -10.00 9.96
C PRO A 121 -5.93 -8.85 9.99
N GLN A 122 -5.46 -7.70 10.47
CA GLN A 122 -6.31 -6.53 10.67
C GLN A 122 -5.60 -5.24 10.27
N VAL A 123 -6.38 -4.32 9.67
CA VAL A 123 -6.01 -2.94 9.39
C VAL A 123 -7.20 -2.00 9.67
N PRO A 124 -6.99 -0.70 9.94
CA PRO A 124 -8.07 0.27 10.02
C PRO A 124 -8.80 0.43 8.68
N SER A 125 -10.12 0.61 8.73
CA SER A 125 -10.94 0.90 7.54
C SER A 125 -10.70 2.31 7.03
N LEU A 126 -10.66 2.46 5.71
CA LEU A 126 -10.54 3.73 5.01
C LEU A 126 -11.88 4.31 4.52
N VAL A 127 -13.01 3.71 4.89
CA VAL A 127 -14.35 4.17 4.49
C VAL A 127 -14.62 5.62 4.88
N SER A 128 -14.09 6.07 6.03
CA SER A 128 -14.18 7.46 6.47
C SER A 128 -13.37 8.45 5.63
N VAL A 129 -12.36 7.96 4.90
CA VAL A 129 -11.51 8.78 4.03
C VAL A 129 -12.02 8.73 2.59
N TRP A 130 -12.23 7.52 2.06
CA TRP A 130 -12.79 7.26 0.73
C TRP A 130 -13.96 6.30 0.84
N PRO A 131 -15.20 6.74 0.68
CA PRO A 131 -16.38 5.86 0.80
C PRO A 131 -16.36 4.65 -0.13
N ALA A 132 -15.69 4.76 -1.29
CA ALA A 132 -15.52 3.65 -2.23
C ALA A 132 -14.75 2.47 -1.62
N ALA A 133 -13.90 2.68 -0.61
CA ALA A 133 -13.14 1.63 0.08
C ALA A 133 -14.06 0.54 0.64
N GLY A 134 -15.30 0.87 1.03
CA GLY A 134 -16.20 -0.07 1.67
C GLY A 134 -16.48 -1.34 0.86
N TRP A 135 -16.54 -1.25 -0.46
CA TRP A 135 -16.74 -2.42 -1.33
C TRP A 135 -15.48 -3.27 -1.46
N TYR A 136 -14.33 -2.63 -1.66
CA TYR A 136 -13.04 -3.29 -1.80
C TYR A 136 -12.58 -3.93 -0.47
N GLU A 137 -12.86 -3.28 0.66
CA GLU A 137 -12.57 -3.83 1.99
C GLU A 137 -13.38 -5.09 2.26
N ARG A 138 -14.66 -5.12 1.86
CA ARG A 138 -15.48 -6.34 1.93
C ARG A 138 -14.93 -7.45 1.04
N GLU A 139 -14.44 -7.14 -0.14
CA GLU A 139 -13.80 -8.11 -1.03
C GLU A 139 -12.53 -8.68 -0.39
N ALA A 140 -11.64 -7.83 0.11
CA ALA A 140 -10.41 -8.26 0.78
C ALA A 140 -10.70 -9.08 2.05
N PHE A 141 -11.73 -8.71 2.82
CA PHE A 141 -12.21 -9.52 3.93
C PHE A 141 -12.72 -10.89 3.47
N ASP A 142 -13.55 -10.94 2.45
CA ASP A 142 -14.14 -12.17 1.96
C ASP A 142 -13.06 -13.14 1.43
N LEU A 143 -12.15 -12.64 0.60
CA LEU A 143 -11.18 -13.46 -0.11
C LEU A 143 -9.93 -13.82 0.71
N TYR A 144 -9.51 -12.97 1.64
CA TYR A 144 -8.27 -13.14 2.43
C TYR A 144 -8.52 -13.26 3.94
N GLY A 145 -9.69 -12.87 4.44
CA GLY A 145 -9.98 -12.80 5.87
C GLY A 145 -9.33 -11.62 6.59
N ILE A 146 -8.95 -10.56 5.86
CA ILE A 146 -8.42 -9.35 6.46
C ILE A 146 -9.56 -8.54 7.07
N VAL A 147 -9.48 -8.25 8.37
CA VAL A 147 -10.49 -7.47 9.10
C VAL A 147 -10.18 -5.98 8.95
N PHE A 148 -11.19 -5.19 8.59
CA PHE A 148 -11.09 -3.74 8.49
C PHE A 148 -11.77 -3.09 9.71
N ALA A 149 -10.95 -2.71 10.69
CA ALA A 149 -11.45 -2.13 11.94
C ALA A 149 -12.13 -0.78 11.71
N GLY A 150 -13.37 -0.66 12.17
CA GLY A 150 -14.20 0.54 11.97
C GLY A 150 -15.02 0.53 10.68
N HIS A 151 -14.97 -0.54 9.88
CA HIS A 151 -15.91 -0.71 8.78
C HIS A 151 -17.33 -0.94 9.30
N ASN A 152 -18.29 -0.20 8.78
CA ASN A 152 -19.67 -0.17 9.31
C ASN A 152 -20.57 -1.35 8.84
N ASP A 153 -20.17 -2.08 7.78
CA ASP A 153 -20.92 -3.21 7.21
C ASP A 153 -19.97 -4.27 6.64
N LEU A 154 -19.02 -4.77 7.46
CA LEU A 154 -18.04 -5.76 7.04
C LEU A 154 -18.67 -7.16 6.98
N ARG A 155 -18.95 -7.62 5.78
CA ARG A 155 -19.55 -8.94 5.48
C ARG A 155 -19.08 -9.44 4.13
N ARG A 156 -19.21 -10.73 3.89
CA ARG A 156 -18.87 -11.34 2.59
C ARG A 156 -19.63 -10.71 1.43
N ILE A 157 -19.03 -10.73 0.24
CA ILE A 157 -19.60 -10.10 -0.95
C ILE A 157 -19.57 -11.00 -2.18
N LEU A 158 -18.55 -11.82 -2.35
CA LEU A 158 -18.35 -12.69 -3.52
C LEU A 158 -18.64 -14.15 -3.23
N THR A 159 -18.32 -14.64 -2.03
CA THR A 159 -18.58 -16.03 -1.64
C THR A 159 -20.00 -16.19 -1.09
N ASP A 160 -20.53 -17.42 -1.18
CA ASP A 160 -21.86 -17.76 -0.68
C ASP A 160 -21.96 -17.61 0.85
N TYR A 161 -23.17 -17.45 1.39
CA TYR A 161 -23.43 -17.30 2.83
C TYR A 161 -23.00 -18.53 3.60
N GLY A 162 -22.71 -19.57 3.31
CA GLY A 162 -22.22 -20.75 4.03
C GLY A 162 -20.78 -21.09 3.72
N PHE A 163 -20.10 -20.28 2.90
CA PHE A 163 -18.75 -20.57 2.47
C PHE A 163 -17.76 -20.52 3.64
N VAL A 164 -16.95 -21.57 3.78
CA VAL A 164 -15.96 -21.71 4.85
C VAL A 164 -14.56 -21.46 4.30
N GLY A 165 -13.83 -20.56 4.93
CA GLY A 165 -12.47 -20.18 4.56
C GLY A 165 -12.39 -18.94 3.68
N HIS A 166 -11.21 -18.70 3.11
CA HIS A 166 -10.86 -17.52 2.30
C HIS A 166 -10.11 -17.97 1.05
N PRO A 167 -10.76 -17.95 -0.13
CA PRO A 167 -10.28 -18.69 -1.30
C PRO A 167 -9.02 -18.13 -1.94
N PHE A 168 -8.60 -16.90 -1.62
CA PHE A 168 -7.37 -16.30 -2.15
C PHE A 168 -6.16 -16.45 -1.23
N ARG A 169 -6.34 -17.06 -0.05
CA ARG A 169 -5.20 -17.47 0.76
C ARG A 169 -4.42 -18.57 0.05
N LYS A 170 -3.09 -18.51 0.10
CA LYS A 170 -2.21 -19.46 -0.58
C LYS A 170 -2.30 -20.89 -0.06
N ASP A 171 -2.74 -21.05 1.17
CA ASP A 171 -3.00 -22.35 1.82
C ASP A 171 -4.45 -22.85 1.65
N PHE A 172 -5.29 -22.11 0.93
CA PHE A 172 -6.64 -22.56 0.63
C PHE A 172 -6.61 -23.73 -0.37
N PRO A 173 -7.28 -24.88 -0.07
CA PRO A 173 -7.25 -26.06 -0.93
C PRO A 173 -8.01 -25.83 -2.23
N THR A 174 -7.32 -25.96 -3.37
CA THR A 174 -7.92 -25.78 -4.70
C THR A 174 -8.82 -26.90 -5.15
N SER A 175 -8.67 -28.10 -4.56
CA SER A 175 -9.45 -29.29 -4.90
C SER A 175 -10.69 -29.50 -4.04
N GLY A 176 -10.92 -28.65 -3.01
CA GLY A 176 -12.03 -28.81 -2.06
C GLY A 176 -11.97 -30.09 -1.22
N TYR A 177 -12.67 -30.09 -0.09
CA TYR A 177 -12.82 -31.29 0.76
C TYR A 177 -14.18 -31.95 0.60
N VAL A 178 -15.15 -31.32 -0.07
CA VAL A 178 -16.52 -31.79 -0.21
C VAL A 178 -16.99 -31.59 -1.65
N GLU A 179 -17.32 -32.68 -2.34
CA GLU A 179 -18.09 -32.61 -3.58
C GLU A 179 -19.57 -32.50 -3.23
N MET A 180 -20.23 -31.43 -3.69
CA MET A 180 -21.70 -31.38 -3.69
C MET A 180 -22.20 -32.25 -4.86
N ARG A 181 -22.82 -33.36 -4.54
CA ARG A 181 -23.54 -34.22 -5.48
C ARG A 181 -25.00 -33.81 -5.60
#